data_71d626100b0da4a3396d7f1c2d58f2c0
#
_entry.id   71d626100b0da4a3396d7f1c2d58f2c0
#
_cell.length_a   1.000
_cell.length_b   1.000
_cell.length_c   1.000
_cell.angle_alpha   90.00
_cell.angle_beta   90.00
_cell.angle_gamma   90.00
#
_symmetry.space_group_name_H-M   'P 1'
#
loop_
_entity.id
_entity.type
_entity.pdbx_description
1 polymer ?
#
loop_
_entity_poly.entity_id
_entity_poly.type
_entity_poly.pdbx_seq_one_letter_code
_entity_poly.pdbx_strand_id
1 'polypeptide(L)'
;MGFRLEWAALLAPFSLCPEDVRCGFSILGFAILLAAGSLRAQAVIEGTVQLPKAAVDPGLNQRYATNPDVALAPTNPPAAVVYLEGDFHAQAASVPKSSAQVAQKNVAFAPDLLPVLVGTAVEFPNMDETYHNVFSYSKIKRFDLGRYRKDEKPSVVVFDKPGAVTIHCEIHERMRGTILVLETPYFKKTDTAGRYRLEHLPPGNYVLKAWVAGDDVRQRAVELKTGMTLHVDFPAR
;
A
#
# COMPACT_ATOMS: atom_id res chain seq x y z
N MET A 1 40.08 -40.23 23.29
CA MET A 1 41.18 -39.53 22.64
C MET A 1 40.99 -38.04 22.82
N GLY A 2 41.68 -37.49 23.81
CA GLY A 2 41.59 -36.09 24.21
C GLY A 2 42.72 -35.28 23.58
N PHE A 3 42.42 -34.07 23.20
CA PHE A 3 43.45 -33.07 22.94
C PHE A 3 43.16 -31.84 23.84
N ARG A 4 44.04 -31.69 24.82
CA ARG A 4 44.26 -30.47 25.60
C ARG A 4 45.10 -29.53 24.76
N LEU A 5 44.78 -28.27 24.71
CA LEU A 5 45.65 -27.20 24.26
C LEU A 5 45.89 -26.24 25.44
N GLU A 6 47.15 -26.10 25.78
CA GLU A 6 47.73 -25.32 26.84
C GLU A 6 47.81 -23.83 26.46
N TRP A 7 47.58 -22.95 27.44
CA TRP A 7 47.82 -21.51 27.36
C TRP A 7 49.24 -21.22 27.84
N ALA A 8 50.09 -20.74 26.93
CA ALA A 8 51.40 -20.19 27.28
C ALA A 8 51.34 -18.67 27.29
N ALA A 9 51.45 -18.09 28.49
CA ALA A 9 51.66 -16.69 28.75
C ALA A 9 53.08 -16.31 28.42
N LEU A 10 53.28 -15.30 27.57
CA LEU A 10 54.58 -14.63 27.34
C LEU A 10 54.53 -13.21 27.91
N LEU A 11 55.09 -13.07 29.08
CA LEU A 11 55.49 -11.76 29.67
C LEU A 11 56.76 -11.28 28.97
N ALA A 12 56.77 -10.10 28.40
CA ALA A 12 57.97 -9.39 27.95
C ALA A 12 58.20 -8.14 28.82
N PRO A 13 59.45 -7.77 29.11
CA PRO A 13 59.77 -6.83 30.19
C PRO A 13 59.70 -5.37 29.77
N PHE A 14 59.40 -4.53 30.75
CA PHE A 14 59.50 -3.07 30.74
C PHE A 14 60.89 -2.62 30.34
N SER A 15 60.99 -1.77 29.32
CA SER A 15 62.18 -1.00 29.01
C SER A 15 61.91 0.49 29.26
N LEU A 16 62.72 1.06 30.13
CA LEU A 16 62.78 2.47 30.53
C LEU A 16 63.01 3.40 29.31
N CYS A 17 62.17 4.38 29.15
CA CYS A 17 62.35 5.45 28.18
C CYS A 17 63.08 6.64 28.87
N PRO A 18 64.09 7.26 28.24
CA PRO A 18 64.78 8.41 28.80
C PRO A 18 63.97 9.69 28.61
N GLU A 19 64.08 10.60 29.59
CA GLU A 19 63.51 11.93 29.63
C GLU A 19 64.10 12.81 28.52
N ASP A 20 63.28 13.78 28.06
CA ASP A 20 63.56 14.88 27.11
C ASP A 20 63.06 14.69 25.65
N VAL A 21 61.74 14.62 25.47
CA VAL A 21 61.10 15.12 24.25
C VAL A 21 59.80 15.83 24.61
N ARG A 22 59.81 17.18 24.46
CA ARG A 22 58.60 18.02 24.51
C ARG A 22 57.66 17.62 23.36
N CYS A 23 56.72 16.72 23.62
CA CYS A 23 55.62 16.41 22.71
C CYS A 23 54.58 17.53 22.77
N GLY A 24 54.62 18.41 21.77
CA GLY A 24 53.54 19.35 21.53
C GLY A 24 52.24 18.60 21.19
N PHE A 25 51.29 18.58 22.12
CA PHE A 25 49.94 18.09 21.86
C PHE A 25 49.25 19.07 20.92
N SER A 26 49.29 18.79 19.60
CA SER A 26 48.34 19.35 18.65
C SER A 26 46.99 18.67 18.91
N ILE A 27 46.12 19.37 19.64
CA ILE A 27 44.71 19.00 19.74
C ILE A 27 44.08 19.33 18.37
N LEU A 28 44.12 18.35 17.46
CA LEU A 28 43.26 18.40 16.29
C LEU A 28 41.80 18.22 16.79
N GLY A 29 41.15 19.37 16.95
CA GLY A 29 39.71 19.41 17.22
C GLY A 29 38.95 18.77 16.06
N PHE A 30 38.55 17.52 16.22
CA PHE A 30 37.62 16.86 15.33
C PHE A 30 36.25 17.52 15.57
N ALA A 31 35.97 18.59 14.83
CA ALA A 31 34.61 19.15 14.76
C ALA A 31 33.71 18.12 14.10
N ILE A 32 33.05 17.31 14.92
CA ILE A 32 31.91 16.48 14.46
C ILE A 32 30.83 17.48 14.07
N LEU A 33 30.74 17.78 12.76
CA LEU A 33 29.59 18.45 12.17
C LEU A 33 28.40 17.46 12.30
N LEU A 34 27.67 17.57 13.41
CA LEU A 34 26.34 17.03 13.53
C LEU A 34 25.50 17.73 12.46
N ALA A 35 25.41 17.13 11.26
CA ALA A 35 24.39 17.45 10.30
C ALA A 35 23.05 17.08 10.97
N ALA A 36 22.48 18.01 11.73
CA ALA A 36 21.11 17.98 12.17
C ALA A 36 20.27 18.03 10.90
N GLY A 37 20.02 16.87 10.30
CA GLY A 37 19.02 16.71 9.28
C GLY A 37 17.73 17.20 9.90
N SER A 38 17.30 18.41 9.52
CA SER A 38 16.01 18.96 9.93
C SER A 38 14.98 17.93 9.54
N LEU A 39 14.43 17.20 10.50
CA LEU A 39 13.18 16.49 10.36
C LEU A 39 12.14 17.57 10.00
N ARG A 40 12.04 17.89 8.71
CA ARG A 40 10.97 18.76 8.24
C ARG A 40 9.67 18.05 8.58
N ALA A 41 8.95 18.57 9.56
CA ALA A 41 7.63 18.09 9.90
C ALA A 41 6.79 18.06 8.61
N GLN A 42 6.41 16.88 8.18
CA GLN A 42 5.66 16.68 6.94
C GLN A 42 4.19 17.03 7.17
N ALA A 43 3.48 17.45 6.12
CA ALA A 43 2.07 17.78 6.26
C ALA A 43 1.22 16.50 6.36
N VAL A 44 0.03 16.67 6.93
CA VAL A 44 -0.99 15.64 7.09
C VAL A 44 -2.30 16.17 6.51
N ILE A 45 -3.04 15.32 5.79
CA ILE A 45 -4.44 15.59 5.43
C ILE A 45 -5.29 14.49 6.02
N GLU A 46 -6.38 14.88 6.67
CA GLU A 46 -7.37 13.93 7.20
C GLU A 46 -8.78 14.44 6.95
N GLY A 47 -9.75 13.56 7.04
CA GLY A 47 -11.15 13.93 6.83
C GLY A 47 -12.01 12.73 6.50
N THR A 48 -13.18 13.00 5.92
CA THR A 48 -14.18 12.00 5.57
C THR A 48 -14.59 12.08 4.10
N VAL A 49 -14.87 10.92 3.52
CA VAL A 49 -15.54 10.81 2.22
C VAL A 49 -16.91 10.23 2.46
N GLN A 50 -17.95 10.95 2.05
CA GLN A 50 -19.31 10.39 2.12
C GLN A 50 -19.43 9.25 1.13
N LEU A 51 -19.50 8.03 1.64
CA LEU A 51 -19.63 6.81 0.85
C LEU A 51 -21.09 6.57 0.44
N PRO A 52 -21.35 5.92 -0.71
CA PRO A 52 -22.68 5.46 -1.06
C PRO A 52 -23.20 4.48 -0.01
N LYS A 53 -24.50 4.39 0.14
CA LYS A 53 -25.09 3.33 0.97
C LYS A 53 -24.73 1.97 0.38
N ALA A 54 -24.37 1.02 1.23
CA ALA A 54 -24.16 -0.36 0.79
C ALA A 54 -25.41 -0.83 0.05
N ALA A 55 -25.26 -1.25 -1.20
CA ALA A 55 -26.37 -1.80 -1.95
C ALA A 55 -26.73 -3.14 -1.33
N VAL A 56 -27.83 -3.20 -0.61
CA VAL A 56 -28.48 -4.46 -0.27
C VAL A 56 -29.25 -4.85 -1.50
N ASP A 57 -28.85 -5.93 -2.19
CA ASP A 57 -29.61 -6.45 -3.31
C ASP A 57 -30.81 -7.26 -2.79
N PRO A 58 -32.03 -6.70 -2.85
CA PRO A 58 -33.22 -7.37 -2.31
C PRO A 58 -33.55 -8.69 -3.04
N GLY A 59 -33.12 -8.83 -4.30
CA GLY A 59 -33.39 -9.99 -5.13
C GLY A 59 -32.57 -11.23 -4.74
N LEU A 60 -31.47 -11.05 -4.02
CA LEU A 60 -30.64 -12.15 -3.54
C LEU A 60 -31.28 -12.87 -2.36
N ASN A 61 -31.82 -12.11 -1.40
CA ASN A 61 -32.44 -12.68 -0.23
C ASN A 61 -33.63 -13.59 -0.57
N GLN A 62 -34.34 -13.32 -1.67
CA GLN A 62 -35.50 -14.14 -2.07
C GLN A 62 -35.12 -15.40 -2.86
N ARG A 63 -34.09 -15.36 -3.70
CA ARG A 63 -33.72 -16.52 -4.55
C ARG A 63 -32.85 -17.55 -3.82
N TYR A 64 -32.11 -17.16 -2.82
CA TYR A 64 -31.18 -18.02 -2.08
C TYR A 64 -31.51 -18.17 -0.60
N ALA A 65 -32.55 -17.51 -0.08
CA ALA A 65 -33.03 -17.64 1.29
C ALA A 65 -33.46 -19.08 1.67
N THR A 66 -33.65 -19.95 0.69
CA THR A 66 -34.02 -21.33 0.88
C THR A 66 -32.84 -22.30 1.01
N ASN A 67 -31.60 -21.83 0.82
CA ASN A 67 -30.42 -22.66 0.99
C ASN A 67 -29.53 -22.09 2.13
N PRO A 68 -29.60 -22.68 3.35
CA PRO A 68 -28.84 -22.21 4.50
C PRO A 68 -27.32 -22.34 4.35
N ASP A 69 -26.86 -23.16 3.38
CA ASP A 69 -25.43 -23.38 3.13
C ASP A 69 -24.82 -22.35 2.16
N VAL A 70 -25.63 -21.50 1.53
CA VAL A 70 -25.14 -20.39 0.72
C VAL A 70 -24.99 -19.17 1.63
N ALA A 71 -23.85 -19.08 2.30
CA ALA A 71 -23.45 -17.83 2.92
C ALA A 71 -23.45 -16.75 1.83
N LEU A 72 -24.42 -15.83 1.90
CA LEU A 72 -24.44 -14.64 1.05
C LEU A 72 -23.08 -13.97 1.21
N ALA A 73 -22.32 -13.87 0.12
CA ALA A 73 -21.04 -13.21 0.16
C ALA A 73 -21.24 -11.86 0.82
N PRO A 74 -20.47 -11.52 1.88
CA PRO A 74 -20.59 -10.23 2.53
C PRO A 74 -20.38 -9.19 1.42
N THR A 75 -21.38 -8.33 1.23
CA THR A 75 -21.19 -7.16 0.38
C THR A 75 -20.04 -6.39 1.02
N ASN A 76 -18.89 -6.34 0.36
CA ASN A 76 -17.79 -5.54 0.87
C ASN A 76 -18.31 -4.13 1.12
N PRO A 77 -18.10 -3.57 2.32
CA PRO A 77 -18.60 -2.24 2.62
C PRO A 77 -17.99 -1.26 1.63
N PRO A 78 -18.77 -0.28 1.13
CA PRO A 78 -18.26 0.70 0.20
C PRO A 78 -17.05 1.42 0.82
N ALA A 79 -16.07 1.71 -0.01
CA ALA A 79 -14.87 2.42 0.36
C ALA A 79 -14.46 3.37 -0.77
N ALA A 80 -13.70 4.41 -0.43
CA ALA A 80 -13.07 5.31 -1.39
C ALA A 80 -11.55 5.20 -1.30
N VAL A 81 -10.86 5.68 -2.32
CA VAL A 81 -9.40 5.89 -2.28
C VAL A 81 -9.15 7.39 -2.39
N VAL A 82 -8.53 7.95 -1.36
CA VAL A 82 -8.11 9.35 -1.35
C VAL A 82 -6.64 9.41 -1.73
N TYR A 83 -6.29 10.28 -2.66
CA TYR A 83 -4.92 10.41 -3.13
C TYR A 83 -4.57 11.85 -3.52
N LEU A 84 -3.29 12.18 -3.42
CA LEU A 84 -2.76 13.47 -3.82
C LEU A 84 -2.29 13.40 -5.28
N GLU A 85 -2.83 14.25 -6.14
CA GLU A 85 -2.40 14.37 -7.53
C GLU A 85 -1.33 15.43 -7.67
N GLY A 86 -0.27 15.11 -8.38
CA GLY A 86 0.88 15.97 -8.62
C GLY A 86 2.00 15.19 -9.30
N ASP A 87 3.13 15.85 -9.58
CA ASP A 87 4.33 15.17 -10.07
C ASP A 87 5.08 14.53 -8.90
N PHE A 88 4.88 13.23 -8.74
CA PHE A 88 5.49 12.41 -7.70
C PHE A 88 6.31 11.25 -8.26
N HIS A 89 6.74 11.32 -9.51
CA HIS A 89 7.47 10.22 -10.17
C HIS A 89 8.73 9.79 -9.41
N ALA A 90 9.51 10.76 -8.90
CA ALA A 90 10.71 10.47 -8.11
C ALA A 90 10.39 9.77 -6.78
N GLN A 91 9.33 10.22 -6.09
CA GLN A 91 8.88 9.62 -4.83
C GLN A 91 8.29 8.21 -5.08
N ALA A 92 7.48 8.05 -6.11
CA ALA A 92 6.91 6.76 -6.49
C ALA A 92 8.00 5.75 -6.88
N ALA A 93 9.06 6.19 -7.57
CA ALA A 93 10.19 5.35 -7.92
C ALA A 93 11.03 4.90 -6.71
N SER A 94 11.02 5.67 -5.62
CA SER A 94 11.74 5.35 -4.37
C SER A 94 10.98 4.37 -3.47
N VAL A 95 9.68 4.14 -3.71
CA VAL A 95 8.90 3.15 -2.96
C VAL A 95 9.33 1.76 -3.38
N PRO A 96 9.71 0.88 -2.43
CA PRO A 96 10.02 -0.49 -2.74
C PRO A 96 8.84 -1.16 -3.48
N LYS A 97 9.11 -1.80 -4.61
CA LYS A 97 8.09 -2.57 -5.33
C LYS A 97 7.70 -3.78 -4.49
N SER A 98 6.61 -3.68 -3.77
CA SER A 98 6.01 -4.80 -3.06
C SER A 98 5.04 -5.53 -3.98
N SER A 99 4.93 -6.85 -3.83
CA SER A 99 3.80 -7.57 -4.39
C SER A 99 2.55 -7.26 -3.57
N ALA A 100 1.44 -7.06 -4.26
CA ALA A 100 0.13 -6.93 -3.65
C ALA A 100 -0.69 -8.20 -3.97
N GLN A 101 -1.78 -8.40 -3.27
CA GLN A 101 -2.58 -9.62 -3.43
C GLN A 101 -4.08 -9.28 -3.42
N VAL A 102 -4.82 -9.94 -4.32
CA VAL A 102 -6.28 -10.00 -4.29
C VAL A 102 -6.67 -11.48 -4.23
N ALA A 103 -7.00 -11.95 -3.04
CA ALA A 103 -7.43 -13.33 -2.84
C ALA A 103 -8.86 -13.54 -3.36
N GLN A 104 -9.15 -14.75 -3.83
CA GLN A 104 -10.48 -15.24 -4.12
C GLN A 104 -10.92 -16.08 -2.93
N LYS A 105 -11.83 -15.55 -2.13
CA LYS A 105 -12.26 -16.18 -0.87
C LYS A 105 -13.73 -15.94 -0.62
N ASN A 106 -14.45 -17.00 -0.24
CA ASN A 106 -15.90 -16.98 -0.01
C ASN A 106 -16.68 -16.43 -1.22
N VAL A 107 -16.27 -16.84 -2.42
CA VAL A 107 -16.85 -16.41 -3.71
C VAL A 107 -16.79 -14.88 -3.88
N ALA A 108 -15.73 -14.24 -3.39
CA ALA A 108 -15.49 -12.81 -3.49
C ALA A 108 -14.01 -12.50 -3.72
N PHE A 109 -13.71 -11.35 -4.31
CA PHE A 109 -12.35 -10.79 -4.30
C PHE A 109 -12.08 -10.07 -2.96
N ALA A 110 -10.96 -10.37 -2.34
CA ALA A 110 -10.55 -9.80 -1.05
C ALA A 110 -9.10 -9.27 -1.11
N PRO A 111 -8.91 -7.95 -1.06
CA PRO A 111 -9.93 -6.90 -1.01
C PRO A 111 -10.64 -6.71 -2.36
N ASP A 112 -11.85 -6.17 -2.33
CA ASP A 112 -12.65 -5.80 -3.51
C ASP A 112 -12.18 -4.50 -4.18
N LEU A 113 -11.56 -3.62 -3.41
CA LEU A 113 -10.92 -2.39 -3.86
C LEU A 113 -9.47 -2.37 -3.36
N LEU A 114 -8.53 -2.45 -4.31
CA LEU A 114 -7.09 -2.45 -4.04
C LEU A 114 -6.42 -1.26 -4.75
N PRO A 115 -6.00 -0.20 -4.05
CA PRO A 115 -5.14 0.81 -4.63
C PRO A 115 -3.69 0.31 -4.69
N VAL A 116 -3.02 0.54 -5.82
CA VAL A 116 -1.61 0.17 -6.05
C VAL A 116 -0.88 1.25 -6.83
N LEU A 117 0.44 1.29 -6.72
CA LEU A 117 1.30 2.09 -7.59
C LEU A 117 1.44 1.46 -8.98
N VAL A 118 1.65 2.32 -9.97
CA VAL A 118 2.05 1.88 -11.33
C VAL A 118 3.30 0.98 -11.23
N GLY A 119 3.25 -0.15 -11.93
CA GLY A 119 4.30 -1.16 -11.94
C GLY A 119 4.20 -2.21 -10.83
N THR A 120 3.17 -2.14 -9.97
CA THR A 120 2.94 -3.16 -8.94
C THR A 120 2.52 -4.49 -9.56
N ALA A 121 3.14 -5.57 -9.09
CA ALA A 121 2.71 -6.94 -9.37
C ALA A 121 1.63 -7.36 -8.38
N VAL A 122 0.50 -7.84 -8.87
CA VAL A 122 -0.62 -8.33 -8.05
C VAL A 122 -0.80 -9.81 -8.28
N GLU A 123 -0.82 -10.57 -7.17
CA GLU A 123 -1.11 -12.00 -7.16
C GLU A 123 -2.59 -12.25 -6.90
N PHE A 124 -3.12 -13.33 -7.49
CA PHE A 124 -4.53 -13.71 -7.39
C PHE A 124 -4.68 -15.14 -6.88
N PRO A 125 -4.36 -15.44 -5.59
CA PRO A 125 -4.54 -16.79 -5.06
C PRO A 125 -6.02 -17.14 -4.93
N ASN A 126 -6.37 -18.40 -5.27
CA ASN A 126 -7.66 -18.96 -4.96
C ASN A 126 -7.59 -19.64 -3.59
N MET A 127 -8.43 -19.19 -2.65
CA MET A 127 -8.51 -19.71 -1.28
C MET A 127 -9.75 -20.60 -1.07
N ASP A 128 -10.61 -20.72 -2.08
CA ASP A 128 -11.82 -21.56 -2.04
C ASP A 128 -11.57 -22.94 -2.67
N GLU A 129 -12.35 -23.92 -2.28
CA GLU A 129 -12.26 -25.27 -2.83
C GLU A 129 -12.87 -25.39 -4.25
N THR A 130 -13.54 -24.34 -4.71
CA THR A 130 -14.14 -24.28 -6.06
C THR A 130 -13.20 -23.59 -7.06
N TYR A 131 -13.46 -23.84 -8.34
CA TYR A 131 -12.79 -23.11 -9.41
C TYR A 131 -13.22 -21.66 -9.43
N HIS A 132 -12.25 -20.78 -9.63
CA HIS A 132 -12.46 -19.37 -9.97
C HIS A 132 -11.66 -19.00 -11.20
N ASN A 133 -11.97 -17.83 -11.73
CA ASN A 133 -11.24 -17.20 -12.82
C ASN A 133 -11.10 -15.72 -12.49
N VAL A 134 -10.04 -15.10 -12.96
CA VAL A 134 -9.84 -13.64 -12.86
C VAL A 134 -9.58 -13.08 -14.24
N PHE A 135 -10.45 -12.20 -14.69
CA PHE A 135 -10.27 -11.53 -15.98
C PHE A 135 -10.65 -10.05 -15.91
N SER A 136 -10.15 -9.26 -16.86
CA SER A 136 -10.48 -7.86 -17.06
C SER A 136 -10.57 -7.49 -18.52
N TYR A 137 -11.59 -6.70 -18.87
CA TYR A 137 -11.73 -6.04 -20.17
C TYR A 137 -11.46 -4.53 -20.12
N SER A 138 -10.95 -4.02 -18.99
CA SER A 138 -10.61 -2.61 -18.84
C SER A 138 -9.60 -2.17 -19.91
N LYS A 139 -9.81 -1.00 -20.52
CA LYS A 139 -8.98 -0.49 -21.63
C LYS A 139 -7.48 -0.40 -21.27
N ILE A 140 -7.18 -0.07 -20.02
CA ILE A 140 -5.80 0.11 -19.55
C ILE A 140 -5.09 -1.21 -19.21
N LYS A 141 -5.86 -2.28 -18.91
CA LYS A 141 -5.30 -3.62 -18.64
C LYS A 141 -6.31 -4.71 -18.96
N ARG A 142 -6.07 -5.46 -20.02
CA ARG A 142 -6.86 -6.63 -20.40
C ARG A 142 -6.06 -7.87 -20.11
N PHE A 143 -6.69 -8.84 -19.44
CA PHE A 143 -6.11 -10.15 -19.18
C PHE A 143 -7.21 -11.16 -18.84
N ASP A 144 -6.87 -12.43 -18.95
CA ASP A 144 -7.66 -13.58 -18.52
C ASP A 144 -6.69 -14.64 -18.01
N LEU A 145 -6.84 -15.04 -16.74
CA LEU A 145 -5.98 -16.01 -16.08
C LEU A 145 -6.45 -17.45 -16.22
N GLY A 146 -7.58 -17.66 -16.91
CA GLY A 146 -8.23 -18.96 -16.98
C GLY A 146 -8.84 -19.39 -15.63
N ARG A 147 -9.35 -20.62 -15.59
CA ARG A 147 -9.92 -21.21 -14.38
C ARG A 147 -8.87 -21.98 -13.62
N TYR A 148 -8.79 -21.79 -12.31
CA TYR A 148 -7.85 -22.51 -11.45
C TYR A 148 -8.40 -22.73 -10.04
N ARG A 149 -7.80 -23.70 -9.34
CA ARG A 149 -8.17 -24.13 -7.99
C ARG A 149 -7.17 -23.61 -6.96
N LYS A 150 -7.48 -23.84 -5.68
CA LYS A 150 -6.71 -23.43 -4.51
C LYS A 150 -5.27 -23.96 -4.48
N ASP A 151 -5.05 -25.16 -4.98
CA ASP A 151 -3.77 -25.86 -4.98
C ASP A 151 -2.88 -25.53 -6.18
N GLU A 152 -3.39 -24.70 -7.10
CA GLU A 152 -2.63 -24.25 -8.25
C GLU A 152 -1.87 -22.96 -7.93
N LYS A 153 -0.71 -22.80 -8.58
CA LYS A 153 0.11 -21.60 -8.37
C LYS A 153 -0.66 -20.34 -8.78
N PRO A 154 -0.76 -19.33 -7.90
CA PRO A 154 -1.45 -18.10 -8.24
C PRO A 154 -0.77 -17.39 -9.40
N SER A 155 -1.58 -16.88 -10.32
CA SER A 155 -1.12 -16.03 -11.41
C SER A 155 -0.79 -14.63 -10.92
N VAL A 156 0.18 -13.98 -11.58
CA VAL A 156 0.64 -12.63 -11.27
C VAL A 156 0.42 -11.72 -12.46
N VAL A 157 -0.14 -10.54 -12.22
CA VAL A 157 -0.33 -9.50 -13.24
C VAL A 157 0.34 -8.21 -12.81
N VAL A 158 1.16 -7.62 -13.69
CA VAL A 158 1.77 -6.31 -13.45
C VAL A 158 0.87 -5.21 -13.98
N PHE A 159 0.56 -4.21 -13.16
CA PHE A 159 -0.28 -3.07 -13.51
C PHE A 159 0.57 -1.85 -13.87
N ASP A 160 0.83 -1.65 -15.14
CA ASP A 160 1.81 -0.74 -15.74
C ASP A 160 1.24 0.60 -16.23
N LYS A 161 -0.09 0.79 -16.16
CA LYS A 161 -0.78 2.01 -16.59
C LYS A 161 -1.73 2.50 -15.51
N PRO A 162 -1.79 3.83 -15.24
CA PRO A 162 -2.70 4.39 -14.25
C PRO A 162 -4.17 4.28 -14.67
N GLY A 163 -5.06 4.18 -13.68
CA GLY A 163 -6.50 4.15 -13.86
C GLY A 163 -7.17 2.98 -13.13
N ALA A 164 -8.49 2.85 -13.29
CA ALA A 164 -9.27 1.78 -12.67
C ALA A 164 -9.34 0.55 -13.58
N VAL A 165 -8.98 -0.61 -13.00
CA VAL A 165 -9.10 -1.93 -13.64
C VAL A 165 -10.15 -2.73 -12.90
N THR A 166 -11.29 -2.97 -13.53
CA THR A 166 -12.33 -3.83 -12.95
C THR A 166 -12.00 -5.29 -13.27
N ILE A 167 -12.02 -6.13 -12.25
CA ILE A 167 -11.80 -7.58 -12.34
C ILE A 167 -13.10 -8.33 -12.08
N HIS A 168 -13.26 -9.46 -12.74
CA HIS A 168 -14.45 -10.29 -12.71
C HIS A 168 -14.09 -11.78 -12.64
N CYS A 169 -15.04 -12.59 -12.20
CA CYS A 169 -15.04 -14.04 -12.37
C CYS A 169 -16.15 -14.44 -13.34
N GLU A 170 -15.86 -15.28 -14.34
CA GLU A 170 -16.86 -15.73 -15.31
C GLU A 170 -17.85 -16.76 -14.75
N ILE A 171 -17.44 -17.49 -13.69
CA ILE A 171 -18.25 -18.54 -13.06
C ILE A 171 -19.26 -17.94 -12.08
N HIS A 172 -18.84 -16.86 -11.37
CA HIS A 172 -19.62 -16.23 -10.31
C HIS A 172 -19.86 -14.76 -10.66
N GLU A 173 -20.96 -14.46 -11.31
CA GLU A 173 -21.29 -13.14 -11.89
C GLU A 173 -21.12 -11.96 -10.90
N ARG A 174 -21.34 -12.21 -9.60
CA ARG A 174 -21.26 -11.18 -8.56
C ARG A 174 -19.86 -10.96 -8.02
N MET A 175 -18.92 -11.84 -8.35
CA MET A 175 -17.54 -11.73 -7.93
C MET A 175 -16.84 -10.67 -8.77
N ARG A 176 -16.81 -9.44 -8.24
CA ARG A 176 -16.24 -8.24 -8.88
C ARG A 176 -15.30 -7.52 -7.92
N GLY A 177 -14.29 -6.90 -8.46
CA GLY A 177 -13.36 -6.07 -7.71
C GLY A 177 -12.77 -4.97 -8.58
N THR A 178 -12.05 -4.06 -7.96
CA THR A 178 -11.36 -2.97 -8.65
C THR A 178 -9.93 -2.84 -8.15
N ILE A 179 -8.99 -2.78 -9.08
CA ILE A 179 -7.61 -2.39 -8.81
C ILE A 179 -7.45 -0.96 -9.32
N LEU A 180 -7.21 -0.02 -8.40
CA LEU A 180 -6.99 1.38 -8.74
C LEU A 180 -5.49 1.64 -8.81
N VAL A 181 -4.98 1.83 -10.03
CA VAL A 181 -3.55 2.04 -10.30
C VAL A 181 -3.25 3.52 -10.27
N LEU A 182 -2.32 3.95 -9.42
CA LEU A 182 -1.99 5.35 -9.14
C LEU A 182 -0.52 5.66 -9.44
N GLU A 183 -0.25 6.87 -9.90
CA GLU A 183 1.12 7.38 -10.15
C GLU A 183 1.74 8.02 -8.92
N THR A 184 0.93 8.32 -7.90
CA THR A 184 1.35 8.94 -6.65
C THR A 184 1.50 7.90 -5.55
N PRO A 185 2.52 7.98 -4.67
CA PRO A 185 2.62 7.14 -3.48
C PRO A 185 1.73 7.63 -2.33
N TYR A 186 1.15 8.81 -2.43
CA TYR A 186 0.35 9.45 -1.40
C TYR A 186 -1.12 9.11 -1.59
N PHE A 187 -1.51 7.92 -1.18
CA PHE A 187 -2.90 7.46 -1.22
C PHE A 187 -3.27 6.64 0.00
N LYS A 188 -4.57 6.61 0.29
CA LYS A 188 -5.15 5.80 1.37
C LYS A 188 -6.55 5.34 0.98
N LYS A 189 -6.85 4.07 1.22
CA LYS A 189 -8.23 3.57 1.22
C LYS A 189 -8.91 4.02 2.52
N THR A 190 -10.16 4.49 2.43
CA THR A 190 -10.95 4.88 3.60
C THR A 190 -11.31 3.67 4.44
N ASP A 191 -11.64 3.90 5.70
CA ASP A 191 -12.36 2.93 6.51
C ASP A 191 -13.86 2.85 6.10
N THR A 192 -14.61 1.97 6.76
CA THR A 192 -16.04 1.76 6.48
C THR A 192 -16.93 2.96 6.84
N ALA A 193 -16.41 3.89 7.65
CA ALA A 193 -17.08 5.16 7.97
C ALA A 193 -16.65 6.28 6.99
N GLY A 194 -15.85 5.99 5.99
CA GLY A 194 -15.34 6.94 5.02
C GLY A 194 -14.16 7.79 5.52
N ARG A 195 -13.59 7.50 6.69
CA ARG A 195 -12.49 8.29 7.26
C ARG A 195 -11.16 7.92 6.59
N TYR A 196 -10.32 8.93 6.41
CA TYR A 196 -8.98 8.75 5.85
C TYR A 196 -7.97 9.67 6.55
N ARG A 197 -6.68 9.30 6.46
CA ARG A 197 -5.55 10.10 6.90
C ARG A 197 -4.36 9.82 6.00
N LEU A 198 -3.88 10.86 5.30
CA LEU A 198 -2.67 10.86 4.50
C LEU A 198 -1.56 11.55 5.30
N GLU A 199 -0.44 10.89 5.45
CA GLU A 199 0.71 11.36 6.22
C GLU A 199 1.94 11.52 5.33
N HIS A 200 2.95 12.16 5.87
CA HIS A 200 4.24 12.33 5.19
C HIS A 200 4.16 13.09 3.86
N LEU A 201 3.22 14.05 3.79
CA LEU A 201 2.98 14.81 2.57
C LEU A 201 4.00 15.94 2.41
N PRO A 202 4.58 16.13 1.21
CA PRO A 202 5.45 17.25 0.95
C PRO A 202 4.67 18.57 0.94
N PRO A 203 5.29 19.70 1.37
CA PRO A 203 4.65 21.00 1.24
C PRO A 203 4.53 21.39 -0.24
N GLY A 204 3.45 22.11 -0.60
CA GLY A 204 3.17 22.52 -1.98
C GLY A 204 1.70 22.70 -2.26
N ASN A 205 1.39 23.00 -3.51
CA ASN A 205 0.02 23.12 -4.01
C ASN A 205 -0.33 21.87 -4.83
N TYR A 206 -1.45 21.22 -4.47
CA TYR A 206 -1.85 19.94 -5.04
C TYR A 206 -3.35 19.88 -5.28
N VAL A 207 -3.77 18.84 -5.97
CA VAL A 207 -5.20 18.46 -6.05
C VAL A 207 -5.38 17.18 -5.24
N LEU A 208 -6.17 17.26 -4.17
CA LEU A 208 -6.60 16.09 -3.42
C LEU A 208 -7.82 15.48 -4.11
N LYS A 209 -7.76 14.21 -4.43
CA LYS A 209 -8.83 13.45 -5.09
C LYS A 209 -9.35 12.34 -4.22
N ALA A 210 -10.66 12.10 -4.27
CA ALA A 210 -11.33 10.94 -3.69
C ALA A 210 -12.05 10.17 -4.81
N TRP A 211 -11.50 9.01 -5.18
CA TRP A 211 -12.14 8.07 -6.08
C TRP A 211 -13.09 7.18 -5.29
N VAL A 212 -14.37 7.21 -5.61
CA VAL A 212 -15.40 6.45 -4.89
C VAL A 212 -15.79 5.19 -5.68
N ALA A 213 -16.20 5.35 -6.93
CA ALA A 213 -16.51 4.25 -7.84
C ALA A 213 -16.66 4.79 -9.26
N GLY A 214 -16.28 3.99 -10.29
CA GLY A 214 -16.46 4.37 -11.68
C GLY A 214 -15.95 5.79 -11.98
N ASP A 215 -16.87 6.67 -12.40
CA ASP A 215 -16.57 8.08 -12.71
C ASP A 215 -16.80 9.05 -11.53
N ASP A 216 -17.20 8.56 -10.34
CA ASP A 216 -17.34 9.40 -9.14
C ASP A 216 -15.96 9.70 -8.54
N VAL A 217 -15.30 10.70 -9.11
CA VAL A 217 -14.05 11.27 -8.60
C VAL A 217 -14.32 12.68 -8.13
N ARG A 218 -14.18 12.93 -6.83
CA ARG A 218 -14.34 14.22 -6.19
C ARG A 218 -12.97 14.84 -5.97
N GLN A 219 -12.85 16.17 -6.06
CA GLN A 219 -11.55 16.82 -5.96
C GLN A 219 -11.61 18.15 -5.21
N ARG A 220 -10.47 18.53 -4.60
CA ARG A 220 -10.23 19.79 -3.90
C ARG A 220 -8.80 20.25 -4.14
N ALA A 221 -8.62 21.53 -4.46
CA ALA A 221 -7.30 22.14 -4.42
C ALA A 221 -6.86 22.31 -2.95
N VAL A 222 -5.63 21.99 -2.63
CA VAL A 222 -5.06 22.07 -1.29
C VAL A 222 -3.68 22.71 -1.33
N GLU A 223 -3.39 23.58 -0.36
CA GLU A 223 -2.07 24.12 -0.10
C GLU A 223 -1.52 23.48 1.18
N LEU A 224 -0.38 22.80 1.09
CA LEU A 224 0.25 22.12 2.22
C LEU A 224 1.48 22.88 2.68
N LYS A 225 1.55 23.18 3.98
CA LYS A 225 2.71 23.79 4.63
C LYS A 225 3.38 22.78 5.56
N THR A 226 4.66 22.95 5.77
CA THR A 226 5.45 22.10 6.67
C THR A 226 4.81 22.02 8.06
N GLY A 227 4.56 20.79 8.56
CA GLY A 227 3.96 20.55 9.87
C GLY A 227 2.46 20.84 9.98
N MET A 228 1.80 21.15 8.86
CA MET A 228 0.37 21.45 8.83
C MET A 228 -0.46 20.18 8.91
N THR A 229 -1.55 20.20 9.66
CA THR A 229 -2.64 19.24 9.52
C THR A 229 -3.82 19.97 8.88
N LEU A 230 -4.27 19.47 7.73
CA LEU A 230 -5.39 20.00 6.97
C LEU A 230 -6.59 19.03 7.05
N HIS A 231 -7.76 19.55 7.38
CA HIS A 231 -8.98 18.76 7.38
C HIS A 231 -9.78 19.00 6.10
N VAL A 232 -10.10 17.92 5.35
CA VAL A 232 -10.84 18.02 4.09
C VAL A 232 -11.90 16.93 4.01
N ASP A 233 -13.16 17.34 3.88
CA ASP A 233 -14.28 16.42 3.69
C ASP A 233 -14.77 16.44 2.24
N PHE A 234 -15.21 15.28 1.77
CA PHE A 234 -15.84 15.09 0.46
C PHE A 234 -17.31 14.70 0.65
N PRO A 235 -18.25 15.66 0.57
CA PRO A 235 -19.68 15.37 0.63
C PRO A 235 -20.13 14.51 -0.56
N ALA A 236 -21.33 13.92 -0.50
CA ALA A 236 -21.96 13.29 -1.65
C ALA A 236 -22.13 14.32 -2.80
N ARG A 237 -22.14 13.82 -4.02
CA ARG A 237 -22.55 14.64 -5.19
C ARG A 237 -24.05 14.80 -5.23
#